data_a21488240d3a494d9012630e72c3e784
#
_entry.id   a21488240d3a494d9012630e72c3e784
#
_cell.length_a   1.000
_cell.length_b   1.000
_cell.length_c   1.000
_cell.angle_alpha   90.00
_cell.angle_beta   90.00
_cell.angle_gamma   90.00
#
_symmetry.space_group_name_H-M   'P 1'
#
loop_
_entity.id
_entity.type
_entity.pdbx_description
1 polymer ?
#
loop_
_entity_poly.entity_id
_entity_poly.type
_entity_poly.pdbx_seq_one_letter_code
_entity_poly.pdbx_strand_id
1 'polypeptide(L)'
;ILYPSAVSSAVQQMQEHPKVGMVYADCHWINAEGKVIGNFPAAQTNLKKLRRGYVHVPQQTAFFRADLWRQVGPLDDSFYFAMDYDLWTRLAARAPLLYVREVWAAFRLHEGAKSIAEDDRCWPEMLRVHYRDGGKKISMLTLKYSVRKLVQPLWMRLRKRRLR
;
A
#
# COMPACT_ATOMS: atom_id res chain seq x y z
N ILE A 1 -3.99 14.40 2.69
CA ILE A 1 -5.11 15.29 2.33
C ILE A 1 -6.04 14.51 1.43
N LEU A 2 -7.34 14.44 1.77
CA LEU A 2 -8.39 13.93 0.87
C LEU A 2 -8.90 15.07 -0.02
N TYR A 3 -9.19 14.75 -1.29
CA TYR A 3 -9.87 15.68 -2.19
C TYR A 3 -11.38 15.68 -1.96
N PRO A 4 -12.11 16.77 -2.26
CA PRO A 4 -13.53 16.92 -1.90
C PRO A 4 -14.45 15.80 -2.41
N SER A 5 -14.21 15.27 -3.60
CA SER A 5 -15.03 14.21 -4.23
C SER A 5 -14.69 12.80 -3.74
N ALA A 6 -13.60 12.60 -3.00
CA ALA A 6 -13.07 11.26 -2.67
C ALA A 6 -14.09 10.37 -1.96
N VAL A 7 -14.75 10.89 -0.94
CA VAL A 7 -15.72 10.11 -0.15
C VAL A 7 -16.97 9.79 -0.95
N SER A 8 -17.54 10.79 -1.65
CA SER A 8 -18.75 10.60 -2.46
C SER A 8 -18.51 9.61 -3.61
N SER A 9 -17.38 9.73 -4.30
CA SER A 9 -17.00 8.78 -5.36
C SER A 9 -16.78 7.37 -4.79
N ALA A 10 -16.10 7.22 -3.66
CA ALA A 10 -15.90 5.92 -3.02
C ALA A 10 -17.24 5.25 -2.64
N VAL A 11 -18.18 6.01 -2.08
CA VAL A 11 -19.52 5.53 -1.73
C VAL A 11 -20.29 5.09 -2.98
N GLN A 12 -20.28 5.92 -4.04
CA GLN A 12 -20.90 5.58 -5.31
C GLN A 12 -20.34 4.28 -5.88
N GLN A 13 -19.00 4.14 -5.95
CA GLN A 13 -18.36 2.94 -6.46
C GLN A 13 -18.73 1.69 -5.64
N MET A 14 -18.85 1.80 -4.33
CA MET A 14 -19.31 0.69 -3.49
C MET A 14 -20.80 0.35 -3.70
N GLN A 15 -21.65 1.32 -4.02
CA GLN A 15 -23.06 1.08 -4.34
C GLN A 15 -23.22 0.39 -5.70
N GLU A 16 -22.48 0.83 -6.70
CA GLU A 16 -22.47 0.25 -8.05
C GLU A 16 -21.85 -1.17 -8.08
N HIS A 17 -20.95 -1.45 -7.14
CA HIS A 17 -20.23 -2.73 -7.04
C HIS A 17 -20.45 -3.43 -5.68
N PRO A 18 -21.64 -3.97 -5.38
CA PRO A 18 -22.00 -4.48 -4.06
C PRO A 18 -21.13 -5.64 -3.54
N LYS A 19 -20.45 -6.37 -4.41
CA LYS A 19 -19.55 -7.47 -4.06
C LYS A 19 -18.13 -7.01 -3.71
N VAL A 20 -17.79 -5.75 -4.00
CA VAL A 20 -16.46 -5.20 -3.71
C VAL A 20 -16.35 -4.85 -2.23
N GLY A 21 -15.28 -5.33 -1.60
CA GLY A 21 -15.02 -5.07 -0.18
C GLY A 21 -14.22 -3.80 0.10
N MET A 22 -13.40 -3.37 -0.87
CA MET A 22 -12.59 -2.16 -0.77
C MET A 22 -12.46 -1.49 -2.14
N VAL A 23 -12.57 -0.16 -2.15
CA VAL A 23 -12.27 0.69 -3.30
C VAL A 23 -11.06 1.58 -2.98
N TYR A 24 -10.26 1.91 -3.97
CA TYR A 24 -9.13 2.82 -3.85
C TYR A 24 -8.82 3.47 -5.19
N ALA A 25 -8.11 4.60 -5.15
CA ALA A 25 -7.83 5.40 -6.33
C ALA A 25 -6.38 5.90 -6.34
N ASP A 26 -6.03 6.75 -7.30
CA ASP A 26 -4.72 7.38 -7.37
C ASP A 26 -4.49 8.37 -6.23
N CYS A 27 -3.23 8.56 -5.90
CA CYS A 27 -2.78 9.51 -4.89
C CYS A 27 -1.63 10.35 -5.46
N HIS A 28 -1.75 11.67 -5.41
CA HIS A 28 -0.66 12.56 -5.73
C HIS A 28 0.42 12.54 -4.66
N TRP A 29 1.67 12.69 -5.05
CA TRP A 29 2.73 13.12 -4.16
C TRP A 29 2.85 14.63 -4.19
N ILE A 30 2.87 15.25 -3.03
CA ILE A 30 3.06 16.70 -2.89
C ILE A 30 4.28 17.00 -2.01
N ASN A 31 4.95 18.13 -2.28
CA ASN A 31 6.04 18.62 -1.46
C ASN A 31 5.54 19.36 -0.20
N ALA A 32 6.45 19.99 0.55
CA ALA A 32 6.12 20.73 1.77
C ALA A 32 5.13 21.88 1.51
N GLU A 33 5.25 22.55 0.37
CA GLU A 33 4.42 23.68 -0.08
C GLU A 33 3.06 23.23 -0.66
N GLY A 34 2.83 21.93 -0.83
CA GLY A 34 1.58 21.39 -1.40
C GLY A 34 1.59 21.26 -2.93
N LYS A 35 2.71 21.53 -3.60
CA LYS A 35 2.84 21.35 -5.05
C LYS A 35 2.93 19.87 -5.40
N VAL A 36 2.20 19.43 -6.43
CA VAL A 36 2.26 18.06 -6.95
C VAL A 36 3.63 17.84 -7.59
N ILE A 37 4.32 16.79 -7.14
CA ILE A 37 5.65 16.38 -7.61
C ILE A 37 5.68 14.98 -8.21
N GLY A 38 4.53 14.29 -8.24
CA GLY A 38 4.40 12.96 -8.84
C GLY A 38 3.14 12.25 -8.38
N ASN A 39 3.04 10.98 -8.77
CA ASN A 39 1.91 10.12 -8.43
C ASN A 39 2.39 8.83 -7.77
N PHE A 40 1.60 8.31 -6.84
CA PHE A 40 1.74 6.93 -6.38
C PHE A 40 1.36 5.99 -7.54
N PRO A 41 2.14 4.93 -7.81
CA PRO A 41 1.85 4.00 -8.92
C PRO A 41 0.70 3.05 -8.56
N ALA A 42 -0.52 3.58 -8.39
CA ALA A 42 -1.72 2.80 -8.11
C ALA A 42 -2.12 1.94 -9.31
N ALA A 43 -2.62 0.76 -9.07
CA ALA A 43 -3.08 -0.15 -10.12
C ALA A 43 -4.00 -1.23 -9.55
N GLN A 44 -4.87 -1.80 -10.40
CA GLN A 44 -5.74 -2.90 -10.00
C GLN A 44 -4.94 -4.05 -9.39
N THR A 45 -5.29 -4.41 -8.15
CA THR A 45 -4.67 -5.48 -7.39
C THR A 45 -5.67 -6.56 -6.97
N ASN A 46 -5.15 -7.66 -6.45
CA ASN A 46 -5.89 -8.76 -5.86
C ASN A 46 -4.97 -9.53 -4.89
N LEU A 47 -5.52 -10.48 -4.16
CA LEU A 47 -4.76 -11.30 -3.21
C LEU A 47 -3.50 -11.93 -3.82
N LYS A 48 -3.58 -12.44 -5.07
CA LYS A 48 -2.43 -13.06 -5.74
C LYS A 48 -1.30 -12.06 -6.00
N LYS A 49 -1.64 -10.83 -6.42
CA LYS A 49 -0.65 -9.75 -6.62
C LYS A 49 -0.06 -9.30 -5.28
N LEU A 50 -0.89 -9.08 -4.26
CA LEU A 50 -0.44 -8.72 -2.91
C LEU A 50 0.54 -9.76 -2.36
N ARG A 51 0.21 -11.05 -2.40
CA ARG A 51 1.09 -12.14 -1.96
C ARG A 51 2.42 -12.22 -2.72
N ARG A 52 2.53 -11.59 -3.89
CA ARG A 52 3.79 -11.43 -4.65
C ARG A 52 4.53 -10.13 -4.34
N GLY A 53 4.06 -9.35 -3.36
CA GLY A 53 4.65 -8.07 -2.96
C GLY A 53 4.39 -6.93 -3.96
N TYR A 54 3.29 -7.00 -4.72
CA TYR A 54 2.82 -5.89 -5.55
C TYR A 54 1.78 -5.09 -4.77
N VAL A 55 2.26 -4.09 -4.03
CA VAL A 55 1.42 -3.19 -3.23
C VAL A 55 1.17 -1.92 -4.03
N HIS A 56 0.05 -1.90 -4.76
CA HIS A 56 -0.37 -0.77 -5.60
C HIS A 56 -1.62 -0.09 -5.03
N VAL A 57 -1.75 -0.07 -3.71
CA VAL A 57 -2.87 0.55 -2.99
C VAL A 57 -2.32 1.69 -2.15
N PRO A 58 -2.57 2.96 -2.53
CA PRO A 58 -2.25 4.08 -1.66
C PRO A 58 -3.20 4.05 -0.45
N GLN A 59 -2.66 3.97 0.75
CA GLN A 59 -3.44 3.90 1.98
C GLN A 59 -4.42 5.09 2.10
N GLN A 60 -4.00 6.26 1.66
CA GLN A 60 -4.75 7.53 1.76
C GLN A 60 -6.05 7.53 0.95
N THR A 61 -6.17 6.64 -0.04
CA THR A 61 -7.33 6.56 -0.94
C THR A 61 -8.16 5.30 -0.72
N ALA A 62 -7.82 4.48 0.27
CA ALA A 62 -8.47 3.20 0.50
C ALA A 62 -9.69 3.35 1.41
N PHE A 63 -10.86 2.99 0.87
CA PHE A 63 -12.12 2.89 1.60
C PHE A 63 -12.61 1.45 1.56
N PHE A 64 -13.09 0.93 2.66
CA PHE A 64 -13.54 -0.46 2.78
C PHE A 64 -14.83 -0.57 3.59
N ARG A 65 -15.57 -1.67 3.35
CA ARG A 65 -16.84 -1.91 4.05
C ARG A 65 -16.59 -2.19 5.52
N ALA A 66 -17.36 -1.53 6.39
CA ALA A 66 -17.22 -1.66 7.82
C ALA A 66 -17.53 -3.09 8.33
N ASP A 67 -18.51 -3.76 7.71
CA ASP A 67 -18.85 -5.14 8.01
C ASP A 67 -17.71 -6.12 7.65
N LEU A 68 -17.07 -5.91 6.50
CA LEU A 68 -15.89 -6.69 6.12
C LEU A 68 -14.71 -6.45 7.06
N TRP A 69 -14.49 -5.18 7.45
CA TRP A 69 -13.44 -4.86 8.42
C TRP A 69 -13.67 -5.54 9.78
N ARG A 70 -14.92 -5.58 10.28
CA ARG A 70 -15.26 -6.30 11.50
C ARG A 70 -14.98 -7.80 11.40
N GLN A 71 -15.15 -8.41 10.21
CA GLN A 71 -14.88 -9.82 9.97
C GLN A 71 -13.39 -10.15 9.95
N VAL A 72 -12.56 -9.27 9.37
CA VAL A 72 -11.12 -9.51 9.25
C VAL A 72 -10.34 -9.06 10.50
N GLY A 73 -10.97 -8.30 11.36
CA GLY A 73 -10.39 -7.78 12.61
C GLY A 73 -9.62 -6.47 12.44
N PRO A 74 -9.18 -5.88 13.56
CA PRO A 74 -8.51 -4.59 13.59
C PRO A 74 -7.15 -4.62 12.90
N LEU A 75 -6.52 -3.46 12.81
CA LEU A 75 -5.10 -3.37 12.46
C LEU A 75 -4.25 -4.13 13.48
N ASP A 76 -3.25 -4.85 13.00
CA ASP A 76 -2.25 -5.49 13.84
C ASP A 76 -1.16 -4.46 14.18
N ASP A 77 -1.18 -3.94 15.39
CA ASP A 77 -0.27 -2.89 15.89
C ASP A 77 1.16 -3.42 16.14
N SER A 78 1.36 -4.74 16.07
CA SER A 78 2.69 -5.34 16.10
C SER A 78 3.49 -5.09 14.81
N PHE A 79 2.85 -4.57 13.75
CA PHE A 79 3.49 -4.08 12.54
C PHE A 79 3.77 -2.59 12.64
N TYR A 80 4.99 -2.19 12.35
CA TYR A 80 5.37 -0.79 12.30
C TYR A 80 5.16 -0.15 10.92
N PHE A 81 5.40 -0.91 9.85
CA PHE A 81 5.27 -0.49 8.45
C PHE A 81 4.16 -1.19 7.70
N ALA A 82 4.06 -2.51 7.82
CA ALA A 82 3.24 -3.33 6.95
C ALA A 82 1.81 -3.54 7.46
N MET A 83 1.30 -2.69 8.37
CA MET A 83 -0.05 -2.82 8.91
C MET A 83 -1.14 -2.64 7.85
N ASP A 84 -0.93 -1.76 6.89
CA ASP A 84 -1.81 -1.57 5.75
C ASP A 84 -1.74 -2.75 4.78
N TYR A 85 -0.54 -3.22 4.45
CA TYR A 85 -0.34 -4.41 3.62
C TYR A 85 -0.98 -5.65 4.24
N ASP A 86 -0.85 -5.82 5.56
CA ASP A 86 -1.52 -6.88 6.31
C ASP A 86 -3.04 -6.78 6.14
N LEU A 87 -3.61 -5.61 6.40
CA LEU A 87 -5.05 -5.38 6.25
C LEU A 87 -5.52 -5.65 4.81
N TRP A 88 -4.78 -5.15 3.79
CA TRP A 88 -5.13 -5.38 2.39
C TRP A 88 -5.14 -6.87 2.03
N THR A 89 -4.21 -7.67 2.56
CA THR A 89 -4.19 -9.12 2.30
C THR A 89 -5.37 -9.82 2.95
N ARG A 90 -5.76 -9.44 4.17
CA ARG A 90 -6.93 -9.99 4.88
C ARG A 90 -8.24 -9.61 4.19
N LEU A 91 -8.41 -8.35 3.77
CA LEU A 91 -9.59 -7.90 3.01
C LEU A 91 -9.68 -8.61 1.65
N ALA A 92 -8.57 -8.66 0.91
CA ALA A 92 -8.51 -9.31 -0.41
C ALA A 92 -8.74 -10.83 -0.37
N ALA A 93 -8.55 -11.46 0.78
CA ALA A 93 -8.88 -12.87 0.99
C ALA A 93 -10.39 -13.12 1.15
N ARG A 94 -11.19 -12.08 1.40
CA ARG A 94 -12.63 -12.17 1.66
C ARG A 94 -13.48 -11.57 0.56
N ALA A 95 -13.00 -10.48 -0.09
CA ALA A 95 -13.77 -9.78 -1.11
C ALA A 95 -12.85 -9.17 -2.18
N PRO A 96 -13.34 -8.92 -3.40
CA PRO A 96 -12.60 -8.20 -4.42
C PRO A 96 -12.24 -6.78 -3.99
N LEU A 97 -11.09 -6.30 -4.48
CA LEU A 97 -10.65 -4.93 -4.37
C LEU A 97 -10.84 -4.25 -5.72
N LEU A 98 -11.31 -3.00 -5.75
CA LEU A 98 -11.55 -2.23 -6.96
C LEU A 98 -10.66 -0.98 -7.00
N TYR A 99 -9.88 -0.85 -8.07
CA TYR A 99 -9.15 0.36 -8.38
C TYR A 99 -9.99 1.29 -9.25
N VAL A 100 -10.12 2.53 -8.85
CA VAL A 100 -10.86 3.59 -9.55
C VAL A 100 -9.84 4.57 -10.14
N ARG A 101 -9.95 4.87 -11.45
CA ARG A 101 -9.06 5.81 -12.15
C ARG A 101 -9.45 7.26 -11.88
N GLU A 102 -9.35 7.65 -10.63
CA GLU A 102 -9.56 9.03 -10.14
C GLU A 102 -8.45 9.37 -9.16
N VAL A 103 -8.25 10.63 -8.86
CA VAL A 103 -7.31 11.05 -7.82
C VAL A 103 -8.10 11.47 -6.60
N TRP A 104 -8.00 10.71 -5.50
CA TRP A 104 -8.78 10.97 -4.30
C TRP A 104 -8.00 11.62 -3.16
N ALA A 105 -6.68 11.59 -3.23
CA ALA A 105 -5.85 12.12 -2.15
C ALA A 105 -4.51 12.67 -2.63
N ALA A 106 -3.87 13.42 -1.74
CA ALA A 106 -2.47 13.77 -1.85
C ALA A 106 -1.70 13.35 -0.60
N PHE A 107 -0.53 12.76 -0.80
CA PHE A 107 0.41 12.36 0.22
C PHE A 107 1.62 13.28 0.23
N ARG A 108 1.90 13.90 1.39
CA ARG A 108 3.02 14.82 1.54
C ARG A 108 4.32 14.06 1.75
N LEU A 109 5.27 14.26 0.84
CA LEU A 109 6.62 13.75 0.98
C LEU A 109 7.51 14.80 1.62
N HIS A 110 8.18 14.43 2.70
CA HIS A 110 9.23 15.23 3.36
C HIS A 110 10.33 14.28 3.88
N GLU A 111 11.51 14.81 4.15
CA GLU A 111 12.68 14.00 4.54
C GLU A 111 12.45 13.14 5.79
N GLY A 112 11.65 13.64 6.74
CA GLY A 112 11.24 12.91 7.94
C GLY A 112 10.06 11.95 7.73
N ALA A 113 9.57 11.77 6.48
CA ALA A 113 8.50 10.81 6.23
C ALA A 113 9.02 9.38 6.47
N LYS A 114 8.31 8.62 7.28
CA LYS A 114 8.62 7.26 7.70
C LYS A 114 8.96 6.35 6.52
N SER A 115 8.18 6.42 5.44
CA SER A 115 8.36 5.65 4.20
C SER A 115 9.65 5.99 3.43
N ILE A 116 10.30 7.11 3.74
CA ILE A 116 11.57 7.52 3.14
C ILE A 116 12.75 7.17 4.04
N ALA A 117 12.58 7.36 5.34
CA ALA A 117 13.66 7.23 6.32
C ALA A 117 13.99 5.77 6.68
N GLU A 118 12.97 4.89 6.70
CA GLU A 118 13.09 3.56 7.30
C GLU A 118 12.52 2.44 6.38
N ASP A 119 12.57 2.61 5.07
CA ASP A 119 12.03 1.67 4.07
C ASP A 119 12.58 0.23 4.18
N ASP A 120 13.72 0.04 4.80
CA ASP A 120 14.35 -1.27 5.05
C ASP A 120 13.55 -2.15 6.04
N ARG A 121 12.76 -1.56 6.92
CA ARG A 121 11.91 -2.29 7.88
C ARG A 121 10.64 -2.87 7.25
N CYS A 122 10.18 -2.31 6.14
CA CYS A 122 8.93 -2.73 5.49
C CYS A 122 8.97 -4.20 5.01
N TRP A 123 10.05 -4.61 4.37
CA TRP A 123 10.16 -5.92 3.74
C TRP A 123 10.19 -7.10 4.72
N PRO A 124 10.90 -7.06 5.85
CA PRO A 124 10.82 -8.10 6.88
C PRO A 124 9.39 -8.29 7.40
N GLU A 125 8.64 -7.20 7.58
CA GLU A 125 7.25 -7.27 8.03
C GLU A 125 6.33 -7.86 6.97
N MET A 126 6.50 -7.48 5.69
CA MET A 126 5.77 -8.10 4.57
C MET A 126 6.03 -9.60 4.49
N LEU A 127 7.26 -10.06 4.77
CA LEU A 127 7.60 -11.48 4.86
C LEU A 127 6.92 -12.16 6.05
N ARG A 128 6.77 -11.48 7.19
CA ARG A 128 6.02 -11.99 8.35
C ARG A 128 4.57 -12.25 7.98
N VAL A 129 3.91 -11.31 7.29
CA VAL A 129 2.55 -11.50 6.74
C VAL A 129 2.52 -12.68 5.78
N HIS A 130 3.48 -12.75 4.85
CA HIS A 130 3.56 -13.83 3.86
C HIS A 130 3.63 -15.21 4.51
N TYR A 131 4.49 -15.41 5.50
CA TYR A 131 4.64 -16.70 6.18
C TYR A 131 3.45 -17.03 7.07
N ARG A 132 2.87 -16.06 7.77
CA ARG A 132 1.64 -16.22 8.53
C ARG A 132 0.49 -16.73 7.64
N ASP A 133 0.40 -16.25 6.41
CA ASP A 133 -0.63 -16.61 5.44
C ASP A 133 -0.28 -17.89 4.63
N GLY A 134 0.66 -18.70 5.11
CA GLY A 134 1.06 -19.97 4.50
C GLY A 134 1.95 -19.83 3.27
N GLY A 135 2.63 -18.70 3.12
CA GLY A 135 3.57 -18.46 2.03
C GLY A 135 4.80 -19.35 2.07
N LYS A 136 5.26 -19.80 0.89
CA LYS A 136 6.43 -20.68 0.76
C LYS A 136 7.74 -19.91 0.97
N LYS A 137 8.78 -20.60 1.49
CA LYS A 137 10.14 -20.05 1.64
C LYS A 137 10.75 -19.62 0.30
N ILE A 138 10.42 -20.30 -0.80
CA ILE A 138 10.78 -19.90 -2.16
C ILE A 138 9.52 -19.33 -2.83
N SER A 139 9.48 -18.03 -3.01
CA SER A 139 8.35 -17.30 -3.58
C SER A 139 8.82 -16.03 -4.29
N MET A 140 7.95 -15.42 -5.08
CA MET A 140 8.28 -14.14 -5.72
C MET A 140 8.57 -13.05 -4.69
N LEU A 141 7.89 -13.04 -3.55
CA LEU A 141 8.13 -12.06 -2.48
C LEU A 141 9.50 -12.26 -1.84
N THR A 142 9.86 -13.51 -1.49
CA THR A 142 11.18 -13.83 -0.90
C THR A 142 12.32 -13.56 -1.86
N LEU A 143 12.12 -13.84 -3.16
CA LEU A 143 13.09 -13.52 -4.20
C LEU A 143 13.31 -12.00 -4.32
N LYS A 144 12.24 -11.23 -4.40
CA LYS A 144 12.31 -9.75 -4.41
C LYS A 144 13.05 -9.20 -3.18
N TYR A 145 12.76 -9.73 -2.00
CA TYR A 145 13.45 -9.35 -0.77
C TYR A 145 14.93 -9.65 -0.83
N SER A 146 15.32 -10.84 -1.28
CA SER A 146 16.73 -11.26 -1.39
C SER A 146 17.50 -10.35 -2.38
N VAL A 147 16.93 -10.11 -3.55
CA VAL A 147 17.50 -9.18 -4.55
C VAL A 147 17.65 -7.78 -3.96
N ARG A 148 16.60 -7.26 -3.32
CA ARG A 148 16.65 -5.93 -2.69
C ARG A 148 17.75 -5.85 -1.64
N LYS A 149 17.87 -6.85 -0.75
CA LYS A 149 18.89 -6.89 0.29
C LYS A 149 20.30 -6.82 -0.29
N LEU A 150 20.54 -7.44 -1.45
CA LEU A 150 21.83 -7.39 -2.15
C LEU A 150 22.09 -6.00 -2.79
N VAL A 151 21.05 -5.38 -3.36
CA VAL A 151 21.19 -4.13 -4.13
C VAL A 151 21.08 -2.89 -3.23
N GLN A 152 20.42 -2.98 -2.09
CA GLN A 152 20.14 -1.85 -1.19
C GLN A 152 21.42 -1.07 -0.78
N PRO A 153 22.55 -1.68 -0.41
CA PRO A 153 23.76 -0.93 -0.05
C PRO A 153 24.27 -0.04 -1.18
N LEU A 154 24.21 -0.54 -2.42
CA LEU A 154 24.62 0.20 -3.61
C LEU A 154 23.63 1.35 -3.90
N TRP A 155 22.33 1.08 -3.82
CA TRP A 155 21.28 2.07 -4.05
C TRP A 155 21.32 3.21 -3.03
N MET A 156 21.56 2.90 -1.76
CA MET A 156 21.73 3.90 -0.70
C MET A 156 22.96 4.79 -0.92
N ARG A 157 24.08 4.23 -1.43
CA ARG A 157 25.29 5.01 -1.80
C ARG A 157 24.99 5.97 -2.95
N LEU A 158 24.26 5.53 -3.98
CA LEU A 158 23.90 6.35 -5.14
C LEU A 158 22.91 7.47 -4.75
N ARG A 159 21.93 7.17 -3.88
CA ARG A 159 20.96 8.14 -3.39
C ARG A 159 21.62 9.26 -2.57
N LYS A 160 22.54 8.91 -1.66
CA LYS A 160 23.32 9.90 -0.90
C LYS A 160 24.16 10.82 -1.78
N ARG A 161 24.61 10.35 -2.95
CA ARG A 161 25.33 11.19 -3.92
C ARG A 161 24.44 12.18 -4.69
N ARG A 162 23.14 11.88 -4.85
CA ARG A 162 22.19 12.78 -5.53
C ARG A 162 21.59 13.86 -4.62
N LEU A 163 21.71 13.70 -3.31
CA LEU A 163 21.23 14.66 -2.32
C LEU A 163 22.32 15.61 -1.80
N ARG A 164 23.55 15.48 -2.34
CA ARG A 164 24.67 16.42 -2.20
C ARG A 164 24.85 17.23 -3.48
#